data_36985a437e09a2f2f471d1ba9b534e9a
#
_entry.id   36985a437e09a2f2f471d1ba9b534e9a
#
_cell.length_a   1.000
_cell.length_b   1.000
_cell.length_c   1.000
_cell.angle_alpha   90.00
_cell.angle_beta   90.00
_cell.angle_gamma   90.00
#
_symmetry.space_group_name_H-M   'P 1'
#
loop_
_entity.id
_entity.type
_entity.pdbx_description
1 polymer ?
#
loop_
_entity_poly.entity_id
_entity_poly.type
_entity_poly.pdbx_seq_one_letter_code
_entity_poly.pdbx_strand_id
1 'polypeptide(L)'
;MNVLIKKFYHLVVRILSKMITPQVIDKPHIVFMMTFPEDIKPIIKALNNSLYQKTVLTTPKQAPYLSELSDDVDVIEMTNRTLVKQIKALKSAQMIIIDNYYLLLGGYNKTSNQRIVQTWHASGALKNFGLTDHQVDVSDKVMVQQYRKVYQATDFYLVGCEQMSQCFKQSLGATEEQMLYFGLPRINKYYTADRATVKAELKDKYGITNKLALYVPTYREDKADNRAIDKAYFEKCLPGYTLINKLHPSIEHSDIDDVSSIDTSTLMLMSDIIISDYSSLPIEASLLDIPTIFYVYDEGTYDKVRGLNQFYKAIPDSYKVYTEEDLIMTIQEKEHLLSPLFKDWHKYNTDKSLHQITEYIDKMVTK
;
A
#
# COMPACT_ATOMS: atom_id res chain seq x y z
N MET A 1 6.95 14.61 14.31
CA MET A 1 7.39 16.01 13.96
C MET A 1 6.45 17.00 14.63
N ASN A 2 6.99 18.01 15.34
CA ASN A 2 6.21 19.01 16.09
C ASN A 2 5.25 19.80 15.16
N VAL A 3 4.06 20.15 15.67
CA VAL A 3 3.00 20.92 14.96
C VAL A 3 3.53 22.26 14.42
N LEU A 4 4.39 22.94 15.17
CA LEU A 4 4.99 24.21 14.73
C LEU A 4 5.94 24.03 13.53
N ILE A 5 6.73 22.96 13.54
CA ILE A 5 7.63 22.62 12.41
C ILE A 5 6.82 22.33 11.14
N LYS A 6 5.72 21.58 11.27
CA LYS A 6 4.80 21.32 10.14
C LYS A 6 4.20 22.62 9.60
N LYS A 7 3.77 23.53 10.48
CA LYS A 7 3.24 24.85 10.05
C LYS A 7 4.27 25.67 9.29
N PHE A 8 5.48 25.74 9.82
CA PHE A 8 6.58 26.45 9.17
C PHE A 8 6.90 25.84 7.81
N TYR A 9 6.99 24.52 7.73
CA TYR A 9 7.21 23.81 6.47
C TYR A 9 6.11 24.12 5.44
N HIS A 10 4.84 24.06 5.83
CA HIS A 10 3.73 24.42 4.92
C HIS A 10 3.81 25.89 4.47
N LEU A 11 4.26 26.81 5.34
CA LEU A 11 4.44 28.22 4.96
C LEU A 11 5.55 28.36 3.91
N VAL A 12 6.70 27.72 4.13
CA VAL A 12 7.82 27.72 3.18
C VAL A 12 7.39 27.15 1.82
N VAL A 13 6.74 25.98 1.82
CA VAL A 13 6.23 25.35 0.59
C VAL A 13 5.24 26.29 -0.13
N ARG A 14 4.35 26.95 0.62
CA ARG A 14 3.37 27.89 0.04
C ARG A 14 4.03 29.08 -0.62
N ILE A 15 5.03 29.67 0.03
CA ILE A 15 5.78 30.81 -0.52
C ILE A 15 6.50 30.35 -1.78
N LEU A 16 7.26 29.27 -1.73
CA LEU A 16 8.01 28.75 -2.87
C LEU A 16 7.07 28.39 -4.04
N SER A 17 5.95 27.73 -3.78
CA SER A 17 5.00 27.36 -4.83
C SER A 17 4.26 28.53 -5.47
N LYS A 18 4.21 29.72 -4.80
CA LYS A 18 3.73 30.97 -5.40
C LYS A 18 4.79 31.67 -6.23
N MET A 19 6.05 31.60 -5.80
CA MET A 19 7.16 32.27 -6.49
C MET A 19 7.64 31.50 -7.72
N ILE A 20 7.53 30.18 -7.70
CA ILE A 20 7.98 29.33 -8.80
C ILE A 20 6.92 29.30 -9.89
N THR A 21 7.29 29.76 -11.08
CA THR A 21 6.47 29.67 -12.29
C THR A 21 6.56 28.27 -12.90
N PRO A 22 5.45 27.73 -13.47
CA PRO A 22 5.50 26.49 -14.25
C PRO A 22 6.52 26.60 -15.39
N GLN A 23 7.27 25.54 -15.64
CA GLN A 23 8.06 25.44 -16.85
C GLN A 23 7.14 25.03 -18.01
N VAL A 24 7.36 25.63 -19.15
CA VAL A 24 6.71 25.20 -20.40
C VAL A 24 7.43 23.92 -20.83
N ILE A 25 6.66 22.86 -21.00
CA ILE A 25 7.14 21.53 -21.38
C ILE A 25 6.37 21.13 -22.63
N ASP A 26 7.08 20.63 -23.65
CA ASP A 26 6.50 20.30 -24.96
C ASP A 26 5.52 19.11 -24.91
N LYS A 27 5.69 18.23 -23.93
CA LYS A 27 4.83 17.05 -23.69
C LYS A 27 4.03 17.21 -22.40
N PRO A 28 2.85 16.61 -22.29
CA PRO A 28 2.15 16.52 -21.02
C PRO A 28 3.05 15.91 -19.94
N HIS A 29 3.14 16.58 -18.80
CA HIS A 29 4.02 16.19 -17.70
C HIS A 29 3.23 15.54 -16.56
N ILE A 30 3.63 14.34 -16.18
CA ILE A 30 3.05 13.60 -15.08
C ILE A 30 4.12 13.44 -14.00
N VAL A 31 3.78 13.85 -12.79
CA VAL A 31 4.65 13.66 -11.61
C VAL A 31 4.10 12.57 -10.73
N PHE A 32 4.95 11.65 -10.34
CA PHE A 32 4.63 10.57 -9.40
C PHE A 32 5.34 10.85 -8.08
N MET A 33 4.59 10.91 -6.97
CA MET A 33 5.17 10.92 -5.63
C MET A 33 5.07 9.50 -5.08
N MET A 34 6.22 8.83 -4.91
CA MET A 34 6.30 7.40 -4.68
C MET A 34 7.05 7.06 -3.40
N THR A 35 6.38 6.33 -2.53
CA THR A 35 6.96 5.66 -1.36
C THR A 35 6.84 4.12 -1.50
N PHE A 36 5.80 3.65 -2.20
CA PHE A 36 5.47 2.24 -2.40
C PHE A 36 5.44 1.91 -3.90
N PRO A 37 6.47 1.25 -4.43
CA PRO A 37 6.62 1.06 -5.88
C PRO A 37 5.52 0.21 -6.53
N GLU A 38 4.86 -0.67 -5.78
CA GLU A 38 3.88 -1.63 -6.28
C GLU A 38 2.67 -0.97 -6.94
N ASP A 39 2.28 0.23 -6.49
CA ASP A 39 1.12 0.95 -7.02
C ASP A 39 1.49 1.95 -8.13
N ILE A 40 2.69 2.47 -8.09
CA ILE A 40 3.14 3.52 -9.02
C ILE A 40 3.85 2.95 -10.25
N LYS A 41 4.76 1.97 -10.07
CA LYS A 41 5.53 1.38 -11.20
C LYS A 41 4.64 0.81 -12.33
N PRO A 42 3.53 0.11 -12.06
CA PRO A 42 2.66 -0.39 -13.12
C PRO A 42 2.12 0.74 -14.01
N ILE A 43 1.73 1.87 -13.42
CA ILE A 43 1.23 3.03 -14.17
C ILE A 43 2.36 3.64 -15.02
N ILE A 44 3.55 3.85 -14.43
CA ILE A 44 4.70 4.40 -15.15
C ILE A 44 5.06 3.54 -16.37
N LYS A 45 5.08 2.20 -16.19
CA LYS A 45 5.42 1.25 -17.26
C LYS A 45 4.35 1.19 -18.36
N ALA A 46 3.06 1.37 -18.00
CA ALA A 46 1.97 1.35 -18.96
C ALA A 46 1.83 2.65 -19.78
N LEU A 47 2.32 3.78 -19.27
CA LEU A 47 2.31 5.05 -19.98
C LEU A 47 3.44 5.14 -21.01
N ASN A 48 3.10 5.44 -22.25
CA ASN A 48 4.08 5.53 -23.35
C ASN A 48 5.04 6.72 -23.15
N ASN A 49 6.34 6.47 -23.08
CA ASN A 49 7.39 7.46 -22.90
C ASN A 49 7.45 8.51 -24.03
N SER A 50 7.06 8.15 -25.26
CA SER A 50 7.06 9.09 -26.38
C SER A 50 6.03 10.20 -26.24
N LEU A 51 4.96 9.96 -25.48
CA LEU A 51 3.82 10.86 -25.32
C LEU A 51 3.92 11.75 -24.08
N TYR A 52 4.60 11.31 -23.03
CA TYR A 52 4.63 11.98 -21.74
C TYR A 52 6.04 12.26 -21.25
N GLN A 53 6.21 13.42 -20.58
CA GLN A 53 7.33 13.57 -19.65
C GLN A 53 6.92 13.00 -18.30
N LYS A 54 7.79 12.23 -17.67
CA LYS A 54 7.55 11.58 -16.37
C LYS A 54 8.63 11.97 -15.38
N THR A 55 8.23 12.40 -14.19
CA THR A 55 9.15 12.67 -13.08
C THR A 55 8.68 11.89 -11.85
N VAL A 56 9.58 11.16 -11.22
CA VAL A 56 9.31 10.44 -9.97
C VAL A 56 9.98 11.16 -8.81
N LEU A 57 9.18 11.65 -7.88
CA LEU A 57 9.63 12.14 -6.58
C LEU A 57 9.58 10.97 -5.59
N THR A 58 10.73 10.54 -5.08
CA THR A 58 10.79 9.36 -4.21
C THR A 58 11.73 9.56 -3.03
N THR A 59 11.65 8.68 -2.04
CA THR A 59 12.58 8.71 -0.91
C THR A 59 13.97 8.23 -1.32
N PRO A 60 15.07 8.69 -0.67
CA PRO A 60 16.40 8.21 -0.96
C PRO A 60 16.54 6.68 -0.85
N LYS A 61 15.76 6.06 0.04
CA LYS A 61 15.72 4.60 0.22
C LYS A 61 15.16 3.88 -1.01
N GLN A 62 14.20 4.48 -1.70
CA GLN A 62 13.52 3.86 -2.84
C GLN A 62 14.18 4.21 -4.19
N ALA A 63 14.93 5.31 -4.27
CA ALA A 63 15.57 5.75 -5.51
C ALA A 63 16.39 4.67 -6.24
N PRO A 64 17.20 3.82 -5.56
CA PRO A 64 17.96 2.74 -6.21
C PRO A 64 17.08 1.69 -6.90
N TYR A 65 15.85 1.47 -6.42
CA TYR A 65 14.92 0.50 -7.01
C TYR A 65 14.21 0.99 -8.27
N LEU A 66 14.51 2.22 -8.72
CA LEU A 66 13.95 2.81 -9.93
C LEU A 66 14.85 2.61 -11.16
N SER A 67 16.01 2.00 -11.01
CA SER A 67 16.93 1.69 -12.12
C SER A 67 16.32 0.80 -13.23
N GLU A 68 15.22 0.09 -12.90
CA GLU A 68 14.46 -0.70 -13.87
C GLU A 68 13.51 0.14 -14.75
N LEU A 69 13.27 1.40 -14.37
CA LEU A 69 12.51 2.33 -15.18
C LEU A 69 13.42 2.84 -16.31
N SER A 70 12.84 3.12 -17.47
CA SER A 70 13.59 3.60 -18.63
C SER A 70 14.33 4.91 -18.31
N ASP A 71 15.41 5.17 -19.05
CA ASP A 71 16.20 6.42 -18.97
C ASP A 71 15.35 7.69 -19.22
N ASP A 72 14.12 7.54 -19.73
CA ASP A 72 13.17 8.62 -19.99
C ASP A 72 12.36 9.08 -18.77
N VAL A 73 12.71 8.60 -17.57
CA VAL A 73 12.02 8.97 -16.31
C VAL A 73 12.97 9.76 -15.42
N ASP A 74 12.69 11.03 -15.22
CA ASP A 74 13.44 11.87 -14.28
C ASP A 74 13.17 11.42 -12.83
N VAL A 75 14.23 11.22 -12.04
CA VAL A 75 14.11 10.86 -10.62
C VAL A 75 14.65 11.99 -9.75
N ILE A 76 13.84 12.43 -8.79
CA ILE A 76 14.21 13.43 -7.79
C ILE A 76 14.00 12.85 -6.40
N GLU A 77 15.07 12.78 -5.60
CA GLU A 77 14.93 12.37 -4.20
C GLU A 77 14.22 13.44 -3.37
N MET A 78 13.23 13.03 -2.59
CA MET A 78 12.48 13.90 -1.69
C MET A 78 13.29 14.21 -0.42
N THR A 79 14.07 15.28 -0.49
CA THR A 79 14.85 15.82 0.64
C THR A 79 14.60 17.32 0.79
N ASN A 80 14.97 17.90 1.93
CA ASN A 80 14.89 19.37 2.09
C ASN A 80 15.79 20.11 1.10
N ARG A 81 16.92 19.52 0.69
CA ARG A 81 17.86 20.11 -0.28
C ARG A 81 17.30 20.19 -1.69
N THR A 82 16.41 19.28 -2.02
CA THR A 82 15.77 19.21 -3.35
C THR A 82 14.39 19.85 -3.40
N LEU A 83 13.91 20.46 -2.31
CA LEU A 83 12.55 21.01 -2.20
C LEU A 83 12.16 21.93 -3.36
N VAL A 84 13.07 22.82 -3.80
CA VAL A 84 12.83 23.70 -4.94
C VAL A 84 12.66 22.92 -6.24
N LYS A 85 13.47 21.87 -6.47
CA LYS A 85 13.34 20.98 -7.62
C LYS A 85 12.01 20.23 -7.62
N GLN A 86 11.61 19.71 -6.44
CA GLN A 86 10.32 19.04 -6.26
C GLN A 86 9.16 19.97 -6.63
N ILE A 87 9.15 21.20 -6.09
CA ILE A 87 8.09 22.17 -6.37
C ILE A 87 8.10 22.56 -7.84
N LYS A 88 9.25 22.74 -8.50
CA LYS A 88 9.35 22.99 -9.94
C LYS A 88 8.68 21.88 -10.76
N ALA A 89 9.02 20.62 -10.47
CA ALA A 89 8.41 19.48 -11.15
C ALA A 89 6.88 19.47 -10.95
N LEU A 90 6.41 19.61 -9.69
CA LEU A 90 4.98 19.66 -9.39
C LEU A 90 4.27 20.80 -10.13
N LYS A 91 4.87 22.00 -10.20
CA LYS A 91 4.27 23.17 -10.88
C LYS A 91 4.11 22.98 -12.38
N SER A 92 4.97 22.19 -13.00
CA SER A 92 4.94 21.90 -14.44
C SER A 92 4.04 20.72 -14.81
N ALA A 93 3.58 19.94 -13.83
CA ALA A 93 2.75 18.77 -14.05
C ALA A 93 1.30 19.14 -14.35
N GLN A 94 0.65 18.46 -15.29
CA GLN A 94 -0.79 18.44 -15.47
C GLN A 94 -1.45 17.45 -14.50
N MET A 95 -0.77 16.32 -14.21
CA MET A 95 -1.24 15.35 -13.26
C MET A 95 -0.16 14.97 -12.26
N ILE A 96 -0.57 14.81 -11.01
CA ILE A 96 0.26 14.34 -9.91
C ILE A 96 -0.38 13.05 -9.37
N ILE A 97 0.36 11.95 -9.41
CA ILE A 97 -0.09 10.65 -8.90
C ILE A 97 0.67 10.36 -7.62
N ILE A 98 -0.05 10.02 -6.55
CA ILE A 98 0.52 9.81 -5.23
C ILE A 98 0.06 8.47 -4.66
N ASP A 99 0.94 7.81 -3.88
CA ASP A 99 0.64 6.53 -3.20
C ASP A 99 0.47 6.68 -1.69
N ASN A 100 0.71 7.87 -1.16
CA ASN A 100 0.64 8.18 0.26
C ASN A 100 0.16 9.63 0.44
N TYR A 101 -0.02 10.09 1.68
CA TYR A 101 -0.23 11.50 1.95
C TYR A 101 1.12 12.17 2.26
N TYR A 102 1.46 13.17 1.44
CA TYR A 102 2.72 13.88 1.53
C TYR A 102 2.53 15.24 2.17
N LEU A 103 3.30 15.52 3.24
CA LEU A 103 3.21 16.78 3.97
C LEU A 103 3.38 18.01 3.06
N LEU A 104 4.21 17.88 2.03
CA LEU A 104 4.45 18.93 1.03
C LEU A 104 3.14 19.45 0.43
N LEU A 105 2.20 18.54 0.12
CA LEU A 105 0.95 18.89 -0.53
C LEU A 105 0.04 19.78 0.34
N GLY A 106 0.15 19.72 1.66
CA GLY A 106 -0.59 20.60 2.57
C GLY A 106 -0.19 22.09 2.50
N GLY A 107 1.00 22.38 1.97
CA GLY A 107 1.48 23.73 1.68
C GLY A 107 1.47 24.11 0.20
N TYR A 108 1.32 23.15 -0.70
CA TYR A 108 1.41 23.33 -2.13
C TYR A 108 0.20 24.08 -2.72
N ASN A 109 0.46 25.11 -3.54
CA ASN A 109 -0.58 25.81 -4.28
C ASN A 109 -0.76 25.18 -5.67
N LYS A 110 -1.70 24.26 -5.77
CA LYS A 110 -2.12 23.61 -7.01
C LYS A 110 -2.71 24.63 -7.98
N THR A 111 -2.45 24.49 -9.28
CA THR A 111 -3.13 25.28 -10.33
C THR A 111 -4.50 24.65 -10.65
N SER A 112 -5.41 25.43 -11.25
CA SER A 112 -6.77 24.96 -11.59
C SER A 112 -6.78 23.77 -12.55
N ASN A 113 -5.76 23.68 -13.41
CA ASN A 113 -5.66 22.63 -14.42
C ASN A 113 -4.97 21.35 -13.92
N GLN A 114 -4.41 21.37 -12.70
CA GLN A 114 -3.75 20.22 -12.12
C GLN A 114 -4.76 19.30 -11.44
N ARG A 115 -4.51 17.99 -11.51
CA ARG A 115 -5.24 16.97 -10.74
C ARG A 115 -4.26 16.12 -9.95
N ILE A 116 -4.64 15.80 -8.72
CA ILE A 116 -3.90 14.90 -7.83
C ILE A 116 -4.73 13.64 -7.63
N VAL A 117 -4.17 12.50 -8.05
CA VAL A 117 -4.80 11.18 -7.94
C VAL A 117 -4.05 10.34 -6.92
N GLN A 118 -4.76 9.82 -5.94
CA GLN A 118 -4.25 8.92 -4.92
C GLN A 118 -4.47 7.46 -5.36
N THR A 119 -3.37 6.68 -5.47
CA THR A 119 -3.45 5.25 -5.72
C THR A 119 -3.62 4.45 -4.44
N TRP A 120 -3.20 5.05 -3.31
CA TRP A 120 -2.94 4.35 -2.06
C TRP A 120 -1.78 3.37 -2.19
N HIS A 121 -1.57 2.52 -1.17
CA HIS A 121 -0.48 1.56 -1.11
C HIS A 121 -0.90 0.21 -0.51
N ALA A 122 -2.19 -0.11 -0.61
CA ALA A 122 -2.77 -1.35 -0.10
C ALA A 122 -4.09 -1.65 -0.81
N SER A 123 -4.47 -2.92 -0.87
CA SER A 123 -5.74 -3.34 -1.49
C SER A 123 -6.97 -3.01 -0.63
N GLY A 124 -6.75 -2.64 0.63
CA GLY A 124 -7.79 -2.26 1.57
C GLY A 124 -7.22 -1.83 2.92
N ALA A 125 -8.07 -1.72 3.94
CA ALA A 125 -7.67 -1.37 5.30
C ALA A 125 -8.52 -2.11 6.34
N LEU A 126 -7.86 -2.76 7.29
CA LEU A 126 -8.48 -3.42 8.45
C LEU A 126 -8.25 -2.64 9.74
N LYS A 127 -7.33 -1.69 9.73
CA LYS A 127 -7.01 -0.77 10.83
C LYS A 127 -7.37 0.66 10.48
N ASN A 128 -7.57 1.47 11.51
CA ASN A 128 -7.77 2.90 11.38
C ASN A 128 -6.51 3.58 10.85
N PHE A 129 -6.71 4.66 10.11
CA PHE A 129 -5.64 5.51 9.59
C PHE A 129 -6.12 6.95 9.42
N GLY A 130 -5.22 7.88 9.13
CA GLY A 130 -5.60 9.27 8.98
C GLY A 130 -6.23 9.86 10.24
N LEU A 131 -7.38 10.50 10.12
CA LEU A 131 -8.06 11.13 11.25
C LEU A 131 -8.79 10.13 12.18
N THR A 132 -8.91 8.88 11.78
CA THR A 132 -9.50 7.82 12.62
C THR A 132 -8.47 7.00 13.39
N ASP A 133 -7.17 7.18 13.12
CA ASP A 133 -6.09 6.54 13.89
C ASP A 133 -6.13 7.04 15.35
N HIS A 134 -6.14 6.14 16.32
CA HIS A 134 -6.20 6.50 17.74
C HIS A 134 -4.98 7.28 18.24
N GLN A 135 -3.86 7.23 17.52
CA GLN A 135 -2.68 8.06 17.81
C GLN A 135 -2.89 9.54 17.42
N VAL A 136 -3.95 9.87 16.69
CA VAL A 136 -4.27 11.24 16.30
C VAL A 136 -5.15 11.88 17.36
N ASP A 137 -4.63 12.90 18.05
CA ASP A 137 -5.45 13.69 18.96
C ASP A 137 -6.42 14.58 18.16
N VAL A 138 -7.63 14.09 17.97
CA VAL A 138 -8.68 14.84 17.25
C VAL A 138 -9.19 16.07 18.00
N SER A 139 -8.85 16.25 19.30
CA SER A 139 -9.15 17.46 20.08
C SER A 139 -8.20 18.60 19.73
N ASP A 140 -6.98 18.31 19.26
CA ASP A 140 -6.05 19.33 18.73
C ASP A 140 -6.53 19.82 17.35
N LYS A 141 -7.36 20.84 17.35
CA LYS A 141 -7.92 21.47 16.14
C LYS A 141 -6.83 21.92 15.15
N VAL A 142 -5.65 22.30 15.66
CA VAL A 142 -4.55 22.77 14.82
C VAL A 142 -3.91 21.62 14.06
N MET A 143 -3.66 20.51 14.76
CA MET A 143 -3.15 19.30 14.16
C MET A 143 -4.15 18.72 13.13
N VAL A 144 -5.42 18.62 13.49
CA VAL A 144 -6.49 18.15 12.60
C VAL A 144 -6.57 19.02 11.33
N GLN A 145 -6.49 20.35 11.47
CA GLN A 145 -6.48 21.24 10.30
C GLN A 145 -5.27 21.03 9.39
N GLN A 146 -4.09 20.73 9.96
CA GLN A 146 -2.91 20.39 9.15
C GLN A 146 -3.10 19.11 8.35
N TYR A 147 -3.62 18.06 8.98
CA TYR A 147 -3.93 16.81 8.29
C TYR A 147 -4.97 17.02 7.19
N ARG A 148 -6.06 17.72 7.48
CA ARG A 148 -7.09 18.04 6.49
C ARG A 148 -6.52 18.76 5.27
N LYS A 149 -5.59 19.72 5.45
CA LYS A 149 -4.95 20.40 4.32
C LYS A 149 -4.18 19.45 3.40
N VAL A 150 -3.53 18.43 3.98
CA VAL A 150 -2.83 17.40 3.19
C VAL A 150 -3.83 16.55 2.41
N TYR A 151 -4.90 16.09 3.08
CA TYR A 151 -5.90 15.21 2.45
C TYR A 151 -6.73 15.92 1.39
N GLN A 152 -7.11 17.18 1.64
CA GLN A 152 -7.86 18.01 0.71
C GLN A 152 -7.09 18.40 -0.57
N ALA A 153 -5.77 18.17 -0.62
CA ALA A 153 -5.00 18.35 -1.84
C ALA A 153 -5.37 17.31 -2.91
N THR A 154 -5.83 16.13 -2.50
CA THR A 154 -6.21 15.02 -3.39
C THR A 154 -7.55 15.30 -4.07
N ASP A 155 -7.59 15.19 -5.39
CA ASP A 155 -8.82 15.35 -6.18
C ASP A 155 -9.56 14.02 -6.33
N PHE A 156 -8.82 12.92 -6.54
CA PHE A 156 -9.41 11.61 -6.81
C PHE A 156 -8.64 10.48 -6.11
N TYR A 157 -9.38 9.40 -5.80
CA TYR A 157 -8.86 8.20 -5.18
C TYR A 157 -9.18 6.98 -6.05
N LEU A 158 -8.17 6.18 -6.39
CA LEU A 158 -8.39 4.87 -7.01
C LEU A 158 -8.90 3.89 -5.96
N VAL A 159 -9.97 3.20 -6.25
CA VAL A 159 -10.57 2.21 -5.34
C VAL A 159 -10.92 0.92 -6.07
N GLY A 160 -10.70 -0.21 -5.37
CA GLY A 160 -11.08 -1.54 -5.82
C GLY A 160 -12.48 -1.97 -5.36
N CYS A 161 -13.07 -1.23 -4.40
CA CYS A 161 -14.35 -1.57 -3.78
C CYS A 161 -14.97 -0.39 -3.04
N GLU A 162 -16.25 -0.51 -2.70
CA GLU A 162 -16.97 0.46 -1.88
C GLU A 162 -16.46 0.51 -0.43
N GLN A 163 -15.97 -0.60 0.11
CA GLN A 163 -15.42 -0.68 1.47
C GLN A 163 -14.21 0.24 1.61
N MET A 164 -13.30 0.24 0.62
CA MET A 164 -12.15 1.16 0.65
C MET A 164 -12.55 2.62 0.43
N SER A 165 -13.55 2.89 -0.43
CA SER A 165 -14.19 4.20 -0.54
C SER A 165 -14.69 4.70 0.81
N GLN A 166 -15.37 3.85 1.57
CA GLN A 166 -15.85 4.18 2.92
C GLN A 166 -14.68 4.48 3.89
N CYS A 167 -13.60 3.72 3.82
CA CYS A 167 -12.39 4.00 4.61
C CYS A 167 -11.84 5.40 4.30
N PHE A 168 -11.71 5.80 3.03
CA PHE A 168 -11.22 7.13 2.66
C PHE A 168 -12.17 8.24 3.10
N LYS A 169 -13.48 8.05 2.99
CA LYS A 169 -14.47 9.03 3.47
C LYS A 169 -14.36 9.25 4.98
N GLN A 170 -14.25 8.19 5.75
CA GLN A 170 -14.16 8.27 7.21
C GLN A 170 -12.80 8.82 7.69
N SER A 171 -11.71 8.35 7.10
CA SER A 171 -10.37 8.62 7.61
C SER A 171 -9.73 9.89 7.05
N LEU A 172 -10.05 10.27 5.81
CA LEU A 172 -9.44 11.40 5.11
C LEU A 172 -10.43 12.53 4.80
N GLY A 173 -11.74 12.30 5.02
CA GLY A 173 -12.79 13.26 4.68
C GLY A 173 -13.03 13.39 3.18
N ALA A 174 -12.74 12.34 2.40
CA ALA A 174 -13.05 12.28 0.99
C ALA A 174 -14.57 12.22 0.74
N THR A 175 -15.00 12.54 -0.48
CA THR A 175 -16.41 12.46 -0.91
C THR A 175 -16.60 11.37 -1.96
N GLU A 176 -17.83 11.00 -2.26
CA GLU A 176 -18.12 9.98 -3.27
C GLU A 176 -17.68 10.39 -4.67
N GLU A 177 -17.81 11.66 -5.01
CA GLU A 177 -17.44 12.23 -6.31
C GLU A 177 -15.94 12.17 -6.59
N GLN A 178 -15.13 11.96 -5.54
CA GLN A 178 -13.68 11.79 -5.65
C GLN A 178 -13.27 10.33 -5.91
N MET A 179 -14.19 9.36 -5.90
CA MET A 179 -13.87 7.95 -6.06
C MET A 179 -13.82 7.55 -7.54
N LEU A 180 -12.69 6.95 -7.93
CA LEU A 180 -12.49 6.35 -9.25
C LEU A 180 -12.50 4.82 -9.08
N TYR A 181 -13.60 4.21 -9.44
CA TYR A 181 -13.83 2.76 -9.34
C TYR A 181 -13.21 2.01 -10.52
N PHE A 182 -11.90 2.21 -10.72
CA PHE A 182 -11.13 1.58 -11.79
C PHE A 182 -10.34 0.34 -11.33
N GLY A 183 -10.39 0.05 -10.04
CA GLY A 183 -9.50 -0.93 -9.42
C GLY A 183 -8.12 -0.35 -9.11
N LEU A 184 -7.19 -1.23 -8.73
CA LEU A 184 -5.88 -0.86 -8.21
C LEU A 184 -4.76 -1.29 -9.15
N PRO A 185 -3.70 -0.46 -9.34
CA PRO A 185 -2.61 -0.80 -10.25
C PRO A 185 -1.82 -2.02 -9.81
N ARG A 186 -1.59 -2.19 -8.50
CA ARG A 186 -0.75 -3.25 -7.90
C ARG A 186 -1.22 -4.66 -8.20
N ILE A 187 -2.52 -4.85 -8.36
CA ILE A 187 -3.09 -6.19 -8.56
C ILE A 187 -3.11 -6.65 -10.01
N ASN A 188 -2.78 -5.77 -10.97
CA ASN A 188 -2.72 -6.13 -12.40
C ASN A 188 -1.83 -7.35 -12.67
N LYS A 189 -0.75 -7.50 -11.91
CA LYS A 189 0.18 -8.65 -12.01
C LYS A 189 -0.46 -10.01 -11.76
N TYR A 190 -1.57 -10.05 -11.03
CA TYR A 190 -2.26 -11.32 -10.70
C TYR A 190 -3.21 -11.81 -11.79
N TYR A 191 -3.52 -10.96 -12.78
CA TYR A 191 -4.38 -11.30 -13.91
C TYR A 191 -3.61 -11.75 -15.15
N THR A 192 -2.28 -11.62 -15.17
CA THR A 192 -1.46 -11.79 -16.39
C THR A 192 -0.98 -13.21 -16.63
N ALA A 193 -1.19 -14.17 -15.74
CA ALA A 193 -0.66 -15.52 -15.84
C ALA A 193 -1.63 -16.58 -15.32
N ASP A 194 -1.51 -17.81 -15.86
CA ASP A 194 -2.09 -19.00 -15.24
C ASP A 194 -1.46 -19.22 -13.87
N ARG A 195 -2.24 -18.96 -12.84
CA ARG A 195 -1.80 -18.96 -11.46
C ARG A 195 -1.27 -20.33 -11.02
N ALA A 196 -1.88 -21.41 -11.45
CA ALA A 196 -1.46 -22.76 -11.06
C ALA A 196 -0.05 -23.05 -11.57
N THR A 197 0.22 -22.73 -12.83
CA THR A 197 1.53 -22.87 -13.45
C THR A 197 2.56 -21.98 -12.77
N VAL A 198 2.26 -20.70 -12.56
CA VAL A 198 3.17 -19.77 -11.88
C VAL A 198 3.49 -20.22 -10.45
N LYS A 199 2.50 -20.72 -9.71
CA LYS A 199 2.70 -21.25 -8.35
C LYS A 199 3.63 -22.45 -8.37
N ALA A 200 3.43 -23.39 -9.30
CA ALA A 200 4.27 -24.59 -9.44
C ALA A 200 5.71 -24.23 -9.79
N GLU A 201 5.91 -23.37 -10.79
CA GLU A 201 7.23 -22.89 -11.22
C GLU A 201 7.98 -22.16 -10.10
N LEU A 202 7.29 -21.29 -9.37
CA LEU A 202 7.89 -20.57 -8.25
C LEU A 202 8.26 -21.51 -7.10
N LYS A 203 7.39 -22.46 -6.75
CA LYS A 203 7.68 -23.45 -5.71
C LYS A 203 8.88 -24.32 -6.08
N ASP A 204 8.97 -24.77 -7.33
CA ASP A 204 10.12 -25.53 -7.85
C ASP A 204 11.41 -24.71 -7.78
N LYS A 205 11.36 -23.46 -8.28
CA LYS A 205 12.50 -22.52 -8.24
C LYS A 205 13.07 -22.32 -6.83
N TYR A 206 12.22 -22.29 -5.82
CA TYR A 206 12.62 -22.05 -4.41
C TYR A 206 12.68 -23.33 -3.57
N GLY A 207 12.54 -24.51 -4.18
CA GLY A 207 12.65 -25.80 -3.49
C GLY A 207 11.53 -26.08 -2.50
N ILE A 208 10.36 -25.48 -2.65
CA ILE A 208 9.22 -25.64 -1.75
C ILE A 208 8.32 -26.78 -2.24
N THR A 209 8.42 -27.95 -1.61
CA THR A 209 7.65 -29.13 -1.98
C THR A 209 6.33 -29.29 -1.23
N ASN A 210 6.24 -28.76 -0.02
CA ASN A 210 5.06 -28.81 0.83
C ASN A 210 4.05 -27.70 0.52
N LYS A 211 2.88 -27.73 1.17
CA LYS A 211 2.04 -26.54 1.28
C LYS A 211 2.81 -25.39 1.93
N LEU A 212 2.62 -24.17 1.48
CA LEU A 212 3.29 -23.00 2.02
C LEU A 212 2.34 -22.20 2.92
N ALA A 213 2.68 -22.10 4.21
CA ALA A 213 2.11 -21.15 5.14
C ALA A 213 2.98 -19.89 5.19
N LEU A 214 2.42 -18.74 4.82
CA LEU A 214 3.13 -17.46 4.83
C LEU A 214 2.63 -16.59 5.98
N TYR A 215 3.51 -16.31 6.95
CA TYR A 215 3.22 -15.39 8.05
C TYR A 215 3.71 -13.98 7.70
N VAL A 216 2.78 -13.02 7.65
CA VAL A 216 3.02 -11.62 7.26
C VAL A 216 2.34 -10.66 8.26
N PRO A 217 2.95 -10.46 9.44
CA PRO A 217 2.37 -9.59 10.46
C PRO A 217 2.55 -8.11 10.15
N THR A 218 1.69 -7.29 10.73
CA THR A 218 1.89 -5.84 10.81
C THR A 218 3.10 -5.52 11.69
N TYR A 219 3.93 -4.57 11.26
CA TYR A 219 5.06 -4.05 12.04
C TYR A 219 4.58 -3.39 13.35
N ARG A 220 5.25 -3.69 14.45
CA ARG A 220 5.10 -3.00 15.75
C ARG A 220 6.29 -2.08 15.97
N GLU A 221 6.02 -0.86 16.48
CA GLU A 221 7.08 0.11 16.79
C GLU A 221 7.97 -0.38 17.95
N ASP A 222 7.39 -1.05 18.94
CA ASP A 222 8.16 -1.79 19.93
C ASP A 222 8.65 -3.12 19.30
N LYS A 223 9.97 -3.26 19.22
CA LYS A 223 10.59 -4.43 18.62
C LYS A 223 10.26 -5.73 19.38
N ALA A 224 10.05 -5.64 20.69
CA ALA A 224 9.69 -6.79 21.54
C ALA A 224 8.31 -7.36 21.20
N ASP A 225 7.42 -6.56 20.63
CA ASP A 225 6.08 -6.98 20.24
C ASP A 225 6.02 -7.66 18.86
N ASN A 226 7.15 -7.67 18.12
CA ASN A 226 7.20 -8.34 16.82
C ASN A 226 7.65 -9.79 17.01
N ARG A 227 6.68 -10.71 16.90
CA ARG A 227 6.90 -12.15 17.10
C ARG A 227 6.95 -12.88 15.77
N ALA A 228 7.95 -13.74 15.61
CA ALA A 228 7.94 -14.80 14.61
C ALA A 228 7.18 -16.01 15.19
N ILE A 229 6.55 -16.80 14.33
CA ILE A 229 6.03 -18.13 14.71
C ILE A 229 7.22 -19.07 14.79
N ASP A 230 7.26 -19.94 15.81
CA ASP A 230 8.30 -20.98 15.95
C ASP A 230 8.18 -21.96 14.78
N LYS A 231 9.07 -21.80 13.79
CA LYS A 231 9.08 -22.59 12.56
C LYS A 231 9.30 -24.08 12.84
N ALA A 232 10.25 -24.41 13.72
CA ALA A 232 10.59 -25.79 14.01
C ALA A 232 9.42 -26.52 14.70
N TYR A 233 8.75 -25.84 15.62
CA TYR A 233 7.57 -26.37 16.29
C TYR A 233 6.38 -26.50 15.31
N PHE A 234 6.14 -25.46 14.49
CA PHE A 234 5.06 -25.45 13.50
C PHE A 234 5.21 -26.61 12.49
N GLU A 235 6.38 -26.77 11.86
CA GLU A 235 6.62 -27.79 10.85
C GLU A 235 6.66 -29.20 11.44
N LYS A 236 7.08 -29.35 12.69
CA LYS A 236 6.98 -30.63 13.43
C LYS A 236 5.53 -31.04 13.64
N CYS A 237 4.64 -30.11 13.98
CA CYS A 237 3.23 -30.38 14.18
C CYS A 237 2.44 -30.49 12.88
N LEU A 238 2.89 -29.83 11.82
CA LEU A 238 2.27 -29.77 10.49
C LEU A 238 3.27 -30.21 9.41
N PRO A 239 3.65 -31.51 9.33
CA PRO A 239 4.73 -31.98 8.45
C PRO A 239 4.42 -31.83 6.94
N GLY A 240 3.15 -31.53 6.57
CA GLY A 240 2.73 -31.21 5.21
C GLY A 240 2.91 -29.72 4.83
N TYR A 241 3.41 -28.90 5.74
CA TYR A 241 3.59 -27.47 5.55
C TYR A 241 5.07 -27.07 5.66
N THR A 242 5.41 -26.01 4.91
CA THR A 242 6.61 -25.19 5.11
C THR A 242 6.15 -23.82 5.60
N LEU A 243 6.71 -23.31 6.69
CA LEU A 243 6.41 -21.97 7.21
C LEU A 243 7.46 -20.97 6.76
N ILE A 244 7.01 -19.83 6.25
CA ILE A 244 7.87 -18.66 6.01
C ILE A 244 7.39 -17.50 6.88
N ASN A 245 8.27 -17.00 7.76
CA ASN A 245 8.07 -15.78 8.53
C ASN A 245 8.57 -14.58 7.74
N LYS A 246 7.68 -13.81 7.09
CA LYS A 246 8.03 -12.58 6.36
C LYS A 246 7.82 -11.37 7.26
N LEU A 247 8.75 -11.16 8.18
CA LEU A 247 8.74 -10.01 9.07
C LEU A 247 9.21 -8.74 8.37
N HIS A 248 8.98 -7.59 9.01
CA HIS A 248 9.46 -6.30 8.48
C HIS A 248 11.01 -6.28 8.45
N PRO A 249 11.65 -5.71 7.41
CA PRO A 249 13.12 -5.70 7.26
C PRO A 249 13.92 -5.03 8.39
N SER A 250 13.26 -4.29 9.30
CA SER A 250 13.90 -3.70 10.48
C SER A 250 13.97 -4.65 11.68
N ILE A 251 13.37 -5.84 11.58
CA ILE A 251 13.40 -6.88 12.61
C ILE A 251 14.55 -7.82 12.31
N GLU A 252 15.53 -7.86 13.20
CA GLU A 252 16.63 -8.84 13.13
C GLU A 252 16.15 -10.14 13.78
N HIS A 253 16.07 -11.21 13.01
CA HIS A 253 15.82 -12.55 13.47
C HIS A 253 16.90 -13.51 12.98
N SER A 254 17.37 -14.40 13.87
CA SER A 254 18.36 -15.43 13.56
C SER A 254 17.86 -16.49 12.58
N ASP A 255 16.53 -16.65 12.47
CA ASP A 255 15.86 -17.69 11.69
C ASP A 255 15.24 -17.17 10.38
N ILE A 256 15.82 -16.09 9.85
CA ILE A 256 15.40 -15.57 8.54
C ILE A 256 15.93 -16.52 7.47
N ASP A 257 15.06 -17.35 6.92
CA ASP A 257 15.36 -18.15 5.73
C ASP A 257 15.88 -17.25 4.59
N ASP A 258 16.75 -17.76 3.72
CA ASP A 258 17.18 -17.11 2.46
C ASP A 258 15.98 -16.62 1.63
N VAL A 259 14.81 -17.21 1.85
CA VAL A 259 13.51 -16.87 1.24
C VAL A 259 12.96 -15.52 1.70
N SER A 260 13.47 -14.93 2.79
CA SER A 260 13.07 -13.61 3.29
C SER A 260 13.40 -12.46 2.31
N SER A 261 14.38 -12.67 1.42
CA SER A 261 14.75 -11.73 0.35
C SER A 261 13.72 -11.68 -0.79
N ILE A 262 12.83 -12.67 -0.91
CA ILE A 262 11.78 -12.72 -1.93
C ILE A 262 10.71 -11.68 -1.60
N ASP A 263 10.24 -10.97 -2.61
CA ASP A 263 9.16 -10.01 -2.40
C ASP A 263 7.85 -10.68 -1.94
N THR A 264 7.06 -9.93 -1.17
CA THR A 264 5.84 -10.46 -0.53
C THR A 264 4.82 -10.96 -1.56
N SER A 265 4.74 -10.35 -2.73
CA SER A 265 3.79 -10.76 -3.75
C SER A 265 4.16 -12.10 -4.40
N THR A 266 5.44 -12.35 -4.60
CA THR A 266 5.96 -13.64 -5.08
C THR A 266 5.72 -14.73 -4.03
N LEU A 267 5.99 -14.46 -2.75
CA LEU A 267 5.68 -15.38 -1.65
C LEU A 267 4.17 -15.69 -1.59
N MET A 268 3.33 -14.68 -1.75
CA MET A 268 1.88 -14.83 -1.75
C MET A 268 1.39 -15.72 -2.91
N LEU A 269 1.97 -15.55 -4.13
CA LEU A 269 1.64 -16.42 -5.27
C LEU A 269 1.95 -17.90 -5.02
N MET A 270 2.97 -18.21 -4.21
CA MET A 270 3.33 -19.59 -3.83
C MET A 270 2.48 -20.14 -2.67
N SER A 271 1.83 -19.27 -1.89
CA SER A 271 1.18 -19.63 -0.62
C SER A 271 -0.08 -20.48 -0.82
N ASP A 272 -0.33 -21.35 0.14
CA ASP A 272 -1.55 -22.14 0.27
C ASP A 272 -2.45 -21.57 1.39
N ILE A 273 -1.85 -20.92 2.39
CA ILE A 273 -2.53 -20.22 3.47
C ILE A 273 -1.72 -18.99 3.89
N ILE A 274 -2.43 -17.92 4.21
CA ILE A 274 -1.83 -16.71 4.82
C ILE A 274 -2.11 -16.73 6.32
N ILE A 275 -1.10 -16.45 7.11
CA ILE A 275 -1.22 -16.14 8.52
C ILE A 275 -0.88 -14.65 8.66
N SER A 276 -1.79 -13.88 9.19
CA SER A 276 -1.62 -12.42 9.30
C SER A 276 -2.35 -11.90 10.55
N ASP A 277 -2.39 -10.59 10.69
CA ASP A 277 -3.05 -9.92 11.82
C ASP A 277 -3.94 -8.77 11.34
N TYR A 278 -3.49 -7.52 11.50
CA TYR A 278 -4.21 -6.29 11.14
C TYR A 278 -3.78 -5.73 9.78
N SER A 279 -2.98 -6.49 9.04
CA SER A 279 -2.50 -6.12 7.70
C SER A 279 -3.63 -6.17 6.67
N SER A 280 -3.46 -5.44 5.57
CA SER A 280 -4.35 -5.51 4.40
C SER A 280 -4.00 -6.65 3.44
N LEU A 281 -2.91 -7.40 3.68
CA LEU A 281 -2.49 -8.51 2.82
C LEU A 281 -3.54 -9.64 2.69
N PRO A 282 -4.34 -9.99 3.73
CA PRO A 282 -5.46 -10.91 3.57
C PRO A 282 -6.47 -10.50 2.50
N ILE A 283 -6.68 -9.19 2.32
CA ILE A 283 -7.56 -8.67 1.27
C ILE A 283 -6.94 -8.97 -0.10
N GLU A 284 -5.65 -8.70 -0.28
CA GLU A 284 -4.94 -9.00 -1.54
C GLU A 284 -4.87 -10.51 -1.82
N ALA A 285 -4.62 -11.32 -0.80
CA ALA A 285 -4.60 -12.78 -0.89
C ALA A 285 -5.96 -13.37 -1.31
N SER A 286 -7.07 -12.75 -0.92
CA SER A 286 -8.41 -13.23 -1.28
C SER A 286 -8.69 -13.15 -2.78
N LEU A 287 -8.03 -12.25 -3.53
CA LEU A 287 -8.06 -12.22 -5.01
C LEU A 287 -7.45 -13.51 -5.59
N LEU A 288 -6.50 -14.08 -4.89
CA LEU A 288 -5.80 -15.30 -5.26
C LEU A 288 -6.46 -16.56 -4.68
N ASP A 289 -7.67 -16.48 -4.16
CA ASP A 289 -8.37 -17.59 -3.51
C ASP A 289 -7.59 -18.23 -2.35
N ILE A 290 -6.69 -17.48 -1.70
CA ILE A 290 -5.91 -17.98 -0.57
C ILE A 290 -6.64 -17.66 0.73
N PRO A 291 -6.97 -18.67 1.57
CA PRO A 291 -7.56 -18.44 2.88
C PRO A 291 -6.56 -17.82 3.84
N THR A 292 -7.07 -17.11 4.84
CA THR A 292 -6.26 -16.47 5.88
C THR A 292 -6.70 -16.91 7.27
N ILE A 293 -5.74 -17.10 8.17
CA ILE A 293 -5.94 -17.17 9.62
C ILE A 293 -5.38 -15.88 10.22
N PHE A 294 -6.13 -15.29 11.15
CA PHE A 294 -5.74 -14.07 11.85
C PHE A 294 -5.11 -14.44 13.19
N TYR A 295 -3.77 -14.41 13.26
CA TYR A 295 -3.01 -14.62 14.49
C TYR A 295 -2.86 -13.28 15.22
N VAL A 296 -3.73 -13.04 16.20
CA VAL A 296 -3.98 -11.70 16.80
C VAL A 296 -3.70 -11.70 18.31
N TYR A 297 -2.52 -12.18 18.68
CA TYR A 297 -2.06 -12.33 20.08
C TYR A 297 -2.12 -11.05 20.92
N ASP A 298 -2.13 -9.87 20.31
CA ASP A 298 -2.11 -8.56 20.96
C ASP A 298 -3.33 -7.67 20.61
N GLU A 299 -4.45 -8.28 20.13
CA GLU A 299 -5.62 -7.58 19.58
C GLU A 299 -6.10 -6.41 20.46
N GLY A 300 -6.29 -6.64 21.75
CA GLY A 300 -6.80 -5.62 22.66
C GLY A 300 -5.84 -4.45 22.87
N THR A 301 -4.54 -4.68 22.83
CA THR A 301 -3.51 -3.64 22.93
C THR A 301 -3.43 -2.86 21.63
N TYR A 302 -3.41 -3.57 20.49
CA TYR A 302 -3.34 -2.95 19.17
C TYR A 302 -4.55 -2.07 18.87
N ASP A 303 -5.78 -2.53 19.19
CA ASP A 303 -7.01 -1.74 19.00
C ASP A 303 -6.98 -0.46 19.83
N LYS A 304 -6.50 -0.50 21.08
CA LYS A 304 -6.36 0.70 21.93
C LYS A 304 -5.39 1.72 21.32
N VAL A 305 -4.28 1.28 20.77
CA VAL A 305 -3.20 2.16 20.30
C VAL A 305 -3.48 2.71 18.90
N ARG A 306 -3.91 1.86 17.96
CA ARG A 306 -4.09 2.22 16.55
C ARG A 306 -5.55 2.30 16.12
N GLY A 307 -6.41 1.50 16.73
CA GLY A 307 -7.79 1.31 16.34
C GLY A 307 -7.97 0.30 15.20
N LEU A 308 -8.89 -0.61 15.40
CA LEU A 308 -9.33 -1.58 14.39
C LEU A 308 -10.68 -1.13 13.83
N ASN A 309 -10.80 -1.12 12.52
CA ASN A 309 -12.00 -0.60 11.88
C ASN A 309 -13.15 -1.65 11.87
N GLN A 310 -14.32 -1.22 11.41
CA GLN A 310 -15.51 -2.08 11.35
C GLN A 310 -15.32 -3.34 10.50
N PHE A 311 -14.48 -3.29 9.47
CA PHE A 311 -14.25 -4.43 8.58
C PHE A 311 -13.39 -5.51 9.25
N TYR A 312 -12.42 -5.11 10.07
CA TYR A 312 -11.72 -6.04 10.93
C TYR A 312 -12.67 -6.66 11.98
N LYS A 313 -13.49 -5.83 12.62
CA LYS A 313 -14.44 -6.29 13.66
C LYS A 313 -15.53 -7.22 13.11
N ALA A 314 -15.75 -7.21 11.80
CA ALA A 314 -16.66 -8.14 11.10
C ALA A 314 -16.03 -9.50 10.77
N ILE A 315 -14.71 -9.70 10.98
CA ILE A 315 -14.07 -10.99 10.76
C ILE A 315 -14.62 -12.00 11.78
N PRO A 316 -15.13 -13.16 11.33
CA PRO A 316 -15.66 -14.18 12.25
C PRO A 316 -14.60 -14.67 13.22
N ASP A 317 -14.98 -14.93 14.47
CA ASP A 317 -14.06 -15.42 15.49
C ASP A 317 -13.43 -16.77 15.14
N SER A 318 -14.07 -17.58 14.30
CA SER A 318 -13.52 -18.84 13.80
C SER A 318 -12.27 -18.68 12.93
N TYR A 319 -11.95 -17.48 12.47
CA TYR A 319 -10.73 -17.16 11.72
C TYR A 319 -9.64 -16.52 12.59
N LYS A 320 -9.93 -16.24 13.86
CA LYS A 320 -9.00 -15.60 14.79
C LYS A 320 -8.42 -16.61 15.76
N VAL A 321 -7.11 -16.53 15.96
CA VAL A 321 -6.36 -17.33 16.93
C VAL A 321 -5.43 -16.44 17.73
N TYR A 322 -5.17 -16.81 18.97
CA TYR A 322 -4.42 -15.95 19.91
C TYR A 322 -3.10 -16.58 20.36
N THR A 323 -2.93 -17.90 20.14
CA THR A 323 -1.71 -18.65 20.48
C THR A 323 -1.23 -19.45 19.26
N GLU A 324 0.03 -19.90 19.29
CA GLU A 324 0.58 -20.77 18.23
C GLU A 324 -0.06 -22.15 18.26
N GLU A 325 -0.42 -22.63 19.45
CA GLU A 325 -1.14 -23.90 19.64
C GLU A 325 -2.52 -23.84 18.96
N ASP A 326 -3.29 -22.76 19.17
CA ASP A 326 -4.60 -22.57 18.52
C ASP A 326 -4.45 -22.46 16.99
N LEU A 327 -3.39 -21.79 16.51
CA LEU A 327 -3.07 -21.70 15.10
C LEU A 327 -2.84 -23.08 14.48
N ILE A 328 -1.98 -23.88 15.10
CA ILE A 328 -1.66 -25.24 14.64
C ILE A 328 -2.92 -26.11 14.64
N MET A 329 -3.68 -26.10 15.72
CA MET A 329 -4.92 -26.85 15.84
C MET A 329 -5.96 -26.43 14.79
N THR A 330 -6.07 -25.14 14.51
CA THR A 330 -6.97 -24.62 13.48
C THR A 330 -6.59 -25.11 12.08
N ILE A 331 -5.30 -25.17 11.76
CA ILE A 331 -4.84 -25.73 10.47
C ILE A 331 -5.10 -27.22 10.41
N GLN A 332 -4.81 -27.98 11.48
CA GLN A 332 -5.01 -29.43 11.52
C GLN A 332 -6.47 -29.84 11.34
N GLU A 333 -7.36 -29.16 12.05
CA GLU A 333 -8.76 -29.60 12.16
C GLU A 333 -9.72 -28.88 11.24
N LYS A 334 -9.44 -27.60 10.91
CA LYS A 334 -10.41 -26.69 10.29
C LYS A 334 -9.93 -26.05 8.98
N GLU A 335 -8.73 -26.39 8.46
CA GLU A 335 -8.23 -25.82 7.20
C GLU A 335 -9.29 -25.91 6.08
N HIS A 336 -9.96 -27.06 5.98
CA HIS A 336 -10.97 -27.33 4.96
C HIS A 336 -12.24 -26.44 5.07
N LEU A 337 -12.43 -25.76 6.20
CA LEU A 337 -13.54 -24.83 6.44
C LEU A 337 -13.16 -23.38 6.16
N LEU A 338 -11.85 -23.11 5.99
CA LEU A 338 -11.38 -21.76 5.73
C LEU A 338 -11.60 -21.38 4.26
N SER A 339 -12.11 -20.19 4.06
CA SER A 339 -12.32 -19.61 2.73
C SER A 339 -11.79 -18.17 2.71
N PRO A 340 -11.43 -17.63 1.54
CA PRO A 340 -11.05 -16.22 1.43
C PRO A 340 -12.21 -15.29 1.82
N LEU A 341 -11.98 -14.40 2.80
CA LEU A 341 -13.05 -13.58 3.39
C LEU A 341 -13.38 -12.30 2.60
N PHE A 342 -12.43 -11.78 1.81
CA PHE A 342 -12.51 -10.41 1.27
C PHE A 342 -12.69 -10.36 -0.25
N LYS A 343 -13.33 -11.34 -0.85
CA LYS A 343 -13.55 -11.38 -2.32
C LYS A 343 -14.34 -10.18 -2.85
N ASP A 344 -15.26 -9.67 -2.06
CA ASP A 344 -16.07 -8.49 -2.36
C ASP A 344 -15.26 -7.17 -2.38
N TRP A 345 -14.03 -7.17 -1.82
CA TRP A 345 -13.10 -6.04 -1.90
C TRP A 345 -12.46 -5.90 -3.29
N HIS A 346 -12.71 -6.82 -4.20
CA HIS A 346 -12.16 -6.83 -5.55
C HIS A 346 -13.20 -6.55 -6.64
N LYS A 347 -14.34 -5.97 -6.28
CA LYS A 347 -15.46 -5.75 -7.20
C LYS A 347 -15.08 -5.00 -8.48
N TYR A 348 -14.19 -4.02 -8.36
CA TYR A 348 -13.72 -3.20 -9.49
C TYR A 348 -12.29 -3.54 -9.94
N ASN A 349 -11.65 -4.51 -9.30
CA ASN A 349 -10.36 -5.00 -9.69
C ASN A 349 -10.50 -6.01 -10.84
N THR A 350 -10.00 -5.65 -12.02
CA THR A 350 -10.06 -6.49 -13.23
C THR A 350 -8.74 -6.45 -13.98
N ASP A 351 -8.59 -7.32 -14.97
CA ASP A 351 -7.48 -7.29 -15.94
C ASP A 351 -7.41 -5.98 -16.74
N LYS A 352 -8.52 -5.23 -16.80
CA LYS A 352 -8.62 -3.92 -17.48
C LYS A 352 -8.34 -2.73 -16.55
N SER A 353 -8.15 -2.95 -15.25
CA SER A 353 -7.98 -1.84 -14.28
C SER A 353 -6.86 -0.89 -14.67
N LEU A 354 -5.68 -1.42 -15.01
CA LEU A 354 -4.54 -0.59 -15.40
C LEU A 354 -4.80 0.19 -16.70
N HIS A 355 -5.50 -0.42 -17.66
CA HIS A 355 -5.89 0.24 -18.90
C HIS A 355 -6.87 1.39 -18.65
N GLN A 356 -7.90 1.19 -17.82
CA GLN A 356 -8.85 2.24 -17.44
C GLN A 356 -8.16 3.42 -16.73
N ILE A 357 -7.18 3.13 -15.87
CA ILE A 357 -6.38 4.17 -15.20
C ILE A 357 -5.57 4.97 -16.21
N THR A 358 -4.88 4.31 -17.15
CA THR A 358 -4.08 5.01 -18.17
C THR A 358 -4.93 5.80 -19.16
N GLU A 359 -6.08 5.30 -19.58
CA GLU A 359 -7.05 6.05 -20.39
C GLU A 359 -7.55 7.29 -19.66
N TYR A 360 -7.85 7.18 -18.36
CA TYR A 360 -8.26 8.32 -17.56
C TYR A 360 -7.15 9.38 -17.49
N ILE A 361 -5.90 8.96 -17.26
CA ILE A 361 -4.74 9.86 -17.24
C ILE A 361 -4.63 10.58 -18.58
N ASP A 362 -4.65 9.84 -19.69
CA ASP A 362 -4.56 10.38 -21.04
C ASP A 362 -5.64 11.44 -21.31
N LYS A 363 -6.89 11.11 -21.03
CA LYS A 363 -8.03 12.03 -21.18
C LYS A 363 -7.89 13.31 -20.35
N MET A 364 -7.26 13.25 -19.19
CA MET A 364 -7.13 14.38 -18.27
C MET A 364 -5.96 15.28 -18.61
N VAL A 365 -4.86 14.76 -19.19
CA VAL A 365 -3.65 15.55 -19.49
C VAL A 365 -3.61 16.07 -20.91
N THR A 366 -4.45 15.53 -21.82
CA THR A 366 -4.55 15.97 -23.23
C THR A 366 -5.65 17.02 -23.46
N LYS A 367 -6.46 17.31 -22.47
CA LYS A 367 -7.45 18.41 -22.47
C LYS A 367 -6.85 19.72 -21.97
#